data_e238f0942393ee2731ad088bcc8458ce
#
_entry.id   e238f0942393ee2731ad088bcc8458ce
#
_cell.length_a   1.000
_cell.length_b   1.000
_cell.length_c   1.000
_cell.angle_alpha   90.00
_cell.angle_beta   90.00
_cell.angle_gamma   90.00
#
_symmetry.space_group_name_H-M   'P 1'
#
loop_
_entity.id
_entity.type
_entity.pdbx_description
1 polymer ?
#
loop_
_entity_poly.entity_id
_entity_poly.type
_entity_poly.pdbx_seq_one_letter_code
_entity_poly.pdbx_strand_id
1 'polypeptide(L)'
;MKTIAFAWRYLWSRPLTAALNVLLLGLGLASITFLLLVSHQLSRAFERDLAGIDVVVGAKGSPMQLILSGVLHLDVPTGNVPLAAIKALQTHPQVARIIPVSLGDSFRGYRIVGTTGDYLKHYGVQLQQGVMWTQPMQTVIGAQVARQSGLKVGDRFAGTHGLGSSGGGGVVHEKTPYTVVGILASSGTVLDRLLLTATESVWKVHETDTALDAEDQKILEEEREVTLALIQYTTPLAAVTFPRFVNTTTEMQAAAPALEITRLLSMVGVGTDVLRAFAGVLLLTAGLSVFIALWSAVRERRAYLALLRMLGAPPGKIAALLLVEALWLALLATVLGMLAGQALMALLGWALQLEQSVLVGGIAWPVELLAVPALALVVALASALLPAWEAFRVSGFELLQSASN
;
A
#
# COMPACT_ATOMS: atom_id res chain seq x y z
N MET A 1 44.22 7.84 -20.66
CA MET A 1 43.15 6.90 -20.22
C MET A 1 42.10 7.67 -19.44
N LYS A 2 40.82 7.43 -19.73
CA LYS A 2 39.76 8.13 -19.05
C LYS A 2 39.69 7.63 -17.59
N THR A 3 39.76 8.55 -16.62
CA THR A 3 39.75 8.27 -15.17
C THR A 3 38.63 7.29 -14.75
N ILE A 4 37.47 7.43 -15.41
CA ILE A 4 36.28 6.59 -15.21
C ILE A 4 36.55 5.10 -15.50
N ALA A 5 37.21 4.77 -16.65
CA ALA A 5 37.49 3.39 -17.00
C ALA A 5 38.60 2.76 -16.12
N PHE A 6 39.51 3.60 -15.62
CA PHE A 6 40.53 3.15 -14.69
C PHE A 6 39.91 2.85 -13.31
N ALA A 7 39.06 3.71 -12.78
CA ALA A 7 38.33 3.49 -11.53
C ALA A 7 37.46 2.21 -11.58
N TRP A 8 36.78 1.96 -12.71
CA TRP A 8 36.03 0.72 -12.92
C TRP A 8 36.89 -0.56 -12.84
N ARG A 9 37.98 -0.61 -13.62
CA ARG A 9 38.87 -1.75 -13.57
C ARG A 9 39.48 -1.97 -12.19
N TYR A 10 39.71 -0.89 -11.50
CA TYR A 10 40.27 -0.89 -10.20
C TYR A 10 39.30 -1.40 -9.11
N LEU A 11 38.03 -1.02 -9.16
CA LEU A 11 37.00 -1.54 -8.29
C LEU A 11 36.95 -3.07 -8.31
N TRP A 12 37.12 -3.66 -9.50
CA TRP A 12 37.13 -5.11 -9.71
C TRP A 12 38.47 -5.79 -9.42
N SER A 13 39.51 -5.05 -9.06
CA SER A 13 40.76 -5.65 -8.55
C SER A 13 40.60 -6.27 -7.16
N ARG A 14 39.53 -5.88 -6.44
CA ARG A 14 39.14 -6.40 -5.10
C ARG A 14 37.63 -6.74 -5.09
N PRO A 15 37.23 -7.78 -5.81
CA PRO A 15 35.82 -8.05 -6.08
C PRO A 15 35.01 -8.32 -4.80
N LEU A 16 35.61 -9.00 -3.81
CA LEU A 16 34.92 -9.30 -2.54
C LEU A 16 34.61 -8.05 -1.75
N THR A 17 35.57 -7.11 -1.62
CA THR A 17 35.34 -5.85 -0.90
C THR A 17 34.34 -4.97 -1.62
N ALA A 18 34.43 -4.89 -2.96
CA ALA A 18 33.48 -4.14 -3.77
C ALA A 18 32.06 -4.73 -3.66
N ALA A 19 31.93 -6.05 -3.76
CA ALA A 19 30.64 -6.74 -3.62
C ALA A 19 30.02 -6.52 -2.23
N LEU A 20 30.83 -6.62 -1.17
CA LEU A 20 30.34 -6.39 0.21
C LEU A 20 29.85 -4.96 0.41
N ASN A 21 30.60 -3.97 -0.10
CA ASN A 21 30.18 -2.56 -0.01
C ASN A 21 28.89 -2.30 -0.81
N VAL A 22 28.79 -2.85 -2.04
CA VAL A 22 27.57 -2.74 -2.86
C VAL A 22 26.39 -3.41 -2.19
N LEU A 23 26.59 -4.60 -1.58
CA LEU A 23 25.55 -5.31 -0.84
C LEU A 23 25.07 -4.54 0.39
N LEU A 24 25.98 -4.06 1.23
CA LEU A 24 25.62 -3.31 2.44
C LEU A 24 24.87 -2.01 2.11
N LEU A 25 25.42 -1.24 1.17
CA LEU A 25 24.77 0.01 0.74
C LEU A 25 23.45 -0.29 0.01
N GLY A 26 23.46 -1.32 -0.86
CA GLY A 26 22.28 -1.77 -1.59
C GLY A 26 21.16 -2.24 -0.66
N LEU A 27 21.47 -2.96 0.43
CA LEU A 27 20.48 -3.40 1.42
C LEU A 27 19.83 -2.22 2.13
N GLY A 28 20.62 -1.22 2.55
CA GLY A 28 20.08 0.01 3.14
C GLY A 28 19.16 0.77 2.17
N LEU A 29 19.59 0.90 0.90
CA LEU A 29 18.80 1.56 -0.14
C LEU A 29 17.56 0.74 -0.53
N ALA A 30 17.63 -0.61 -0.51
CA ALA A 30 16.49 -1.49 -0.75
C ALA A 30 15.41 -1.31 0.33
N SER A 31 15.82 -1.20 1.60
CA SER A 31 14.90 -0.96 2.71
C SER A 31 14.18 0.38 2.57
N ILE A 32 14.89 1.44 2.18
CA ILE A 32 14.28 2.76 1.94
C ILE A 32 13.36 2.71 0.72
N THR A 33 13.80 2.10 -0.37
CA THR A 33 12.97 1.93 -1.57
C THR A 33 11.66 1.21 -1.25
N PHE A 34 11.74 0.10 -0.53
CA PHE A 34 10.59 -0.68 -0.10
C PHE A 34 9.62 0.15 0.76
N LEU A 35 10.14 0.87 1.77
CA LEU A 35 9.31 1.72 2.65
C LEU A 35 8.61 2.84 1.88
N LEU A 36 9.31 3.49 0.95
CA LEU A 36 8.72 4.53 0.11
C LEU A 36 7.61 3.97 -0.78
N LEU A 37 7.83 2.79 -1.37
CA LEU A 37 6.83 2.11 -2.21
C LEU A 37 5.60 1.69 -1.41
N VAL A 38 5.78 1.08 -0.24
CA VAL A 38 4.66 0.69 0.65
C VAL A 38 3.85 1.91 1.05
N SER A 39 4.50 2.96 1.54
CA SER A 39 3.82 4.19 1.95
C SER A 39 3.04 4.82 0.79
N HIS A 40 3.66 4.93 -0.39
CA HIS A 40 3.04 5.50 -1.57
C HIS A 40 1.83 4.68 -2.05
N GLN A 41 1.99 3.36 -2.18
CA GLN A 41 0.91 2.49 -2.69
C GLN A 41 -0.25 2.39 -1.70
N LEU A 42 0.03 2.32 -0.39
CA LEU A 42 -1.00 2.29 0.63
C LEU A 42 -1.81 3.59 0.67
N SER A 43 -1.13 4.74 0.65
CA SER A 43 -1.82 6.05 0.58
C SER A 43 -2.69 6.15 -0.67
N ARG A 44 -2.17 5.75 -1.83
CA ARG A 44 -2.90 5.75 -3.09
C ARG A 44 -4.11 4.81 -3.10
N ALA A 45 -4.00 3.63 -2.46
CA ALA A 45 -5.11 2.71 -2.33
C ALA A 45 -6.23 3.33 -1.48
N PHE A 46 -5.89 3.89 -0.32
CA PHE A 46 -6.87 4.57 0.53
C PHE A 46 -7.51 5.79 -0.15
N GLU A 47 -6.73 6.64 -0.81
CA GLU A 47 -7.27 7.78 -1.55
C GLU A 47 -8.31 7.37 -2.59
N ARG A 48 -8.08 6.27 -3.31
CA ARG A 48 -9.02 5.76 -4.32
C ARG A 48 -10.27 5.17 -3.72
N ASP A 49 -10.12 4.35 -2.65
CA ASP A 49 -11.24 3.65 -2.04
C ASP A 49 -12.15 4.60 -1.22
N LEU A 50 -11.60 5.73 -0.75
CA LEU A 50 -12.33 6.75 0.00
C LEU A 50 -12.84 7.90 -0.87
N ALA A 51 -12.42 7.98 -2.13
CA ALA A 51 -12.75 9.12 -2.99
C ALA A 51 -14.26 9.36 -3.08
N GLY A 52 -14.70 10.56 -2.71
CA GLY A 52 -16.11 10.98 -2.76
C GLY A 52 -17.01 10.41 -1.66
N ILE A 53 -16.45 9.75 -0.63
CA ILE A 53 -17.16 9.37 0.59
C ILE A 53 -16.79 10.35 1.69
N ASP A 54 -17.73 11.24 2.05
CA ASP A 54 -17.45 12.28 3.03
C ASP A 54 -17.67 11.79 4.47
N VAL A 55 -18.67 10.93 4.68
CA VAL A 55 -18.96 10.33 5.98
C VAL A 55 -19.63 8.96 5.82
N VAL A 56 -19.33 8.07 6.75
CA VAL A 56 -20.00 6.76 6.90
C VAL A 56 -20.86 6.82 8.14
N VAL A 57 -22.11 6.38 8.02
CA VAL A 57 -23.07 6.31 9.14
C VAL A 57 -23.50 4.86 9.33
N GLY A 58 -23.44 4.37 10.56
CA GLY A 58 -23.82 3.00 10.92
C GLY A 58 -24.15 2.87 12.41
N ALA A 59 -24.18 1.64 12.92
CA ALA A 59 -24.44 1.39 14.34
C ALA A 59 -23.36 2.02 15.24
N LYS A 60 -23.76 2.44 16.45
CA LYS A 60 -22.83 3.00 17.44
C LYS A 60 -21.70 2.02 17.75
N GLY A 61 -20.47 2.53 17.81
CA GLY A 61 -19.28 1.75 18.07
C GLY A 61 -18.00 2.51 17.74
N SER A 62 -17.00 1.82 17.24
CA SER A 62 -15.74 2.44 16.84
C SER A 62 -15.86 3.12 15.46
N PRO A 63 -15.58 4.42 15.34
CA PRO A 63 -15.54 5.11 14.04
C PRO A 63 -14.56 4.45 13.05
N MET A 64 -13.40 4.00 13.55
CA MET A 64 -12.42 3.28 12.74
C MET A 64 -12.97 1.96 12.19
N GLN A 65 -13.70 1.20 13.02
CA GLN A 65 -14.30 -0.07 12.62
C GLN A 65 -15.36 0.13 11.53
N LEU A 66 -16.15 1.23 11.59
CA LEU A 66 -17.08 1.58 10.51
C LEU A 66 -16.37 1.80 9.18
N ILE A 67 -15.22 2.48 9.18
CA ILE A 67 -14.45 2.68 7.95
C ILE A 67 -13.81 1.39 7.46
N LEU A 68 -13.19 0.62 8.35
CA LEU A 68 -12.55 -0.65 7.99
C LEU A 68 -13.55 -1.66 7.45
N SER A 69 -14.75 -1.75 8.04
CA SER A 69 -15.78 -2.69 7.59
C SER A 69 -16.57 -2.19 6.39
N GLY A 70 -16.93 -0.91 6.35
CA GLY A 70 -17.89 -0.36 5.40
C GLY A 70 -17.29 0.19 4.11
N VAL A 71 -16.05 0.67 4.13
CA VAL A 71 -15.37 1.21 2.95
C VAL A 71 -14.26 0.28 2.48
N LEU A 72 -13.41 -0.15 3.40
CA LEU A 72 -12.28 -1.03 3.06
C LEU A 72 -12.65 -2.52 3.06
N HIS A 73 -13.79 -2.88 3.64
CA HIS A 73 -14.28 -4.26 3.75
C HIS A 73 -13.29 -5.24 4.38
N LEU A 74 -12.49 -4.77 5.34
CA LEU A 74 -11.42 -5.54 6.01
C LEU A 74 -11.80 -6.07 7.38
N ASP A 75 -12.88 -5.54 8.00
CA ASP A 75 -13.26 -5.87 9.38
C ASP A 75 -14.75 -6.22 9.48
N VAL A 76 -15.18 -6.73 10.63
CA VAL A 76 -16.58 -7.02 10.94
C VAL A 76 -17.30 -5.71 11.30
N PRO A 77 -18.54 -5.50 10.83
CA PRO A 77 -19.29 -4.28 11.16
C PRO A 77 -19.70 -4.23 12.64
N THR A 78 -19.97 -3.01 13.13
CA THR A 78 -20.37 -2.76 14.52
C THR A 78 -21.80 -3.20 14.83
N GLY A 79 -22.59 -3.48 13.82
CA GLY A 79 -24.02 -3.85 13.92
C GLY A 79 -24.80 -3.30 12.74
N ASN A 80 -26.13 -3.38 12.83
CA ASN A 80 -27.03 -2.86 11.81
C ASN A 80 -27.78 -1.63 12.33
N VAL A 81 -28.37 -0.87 11.40
CA VAL A 81 -29.21 0.29 11.67
C VAL A 81 -30.51 0.18 10.85
N PRO A 82 -31.66 0.69 11.39
CA PRO A 82 -32.92 0.65 10.66
C PRO A 82 -32.80 1.38 9.30
N LEU A 83 -33.27 0.74 8.23
CA LEU A 83 -33.31 1.35 6.90
C LEU A 83 -34.10 2.65 6.90
N ALA A 84 -35.18 2.72 7.70
CA ALA A 84 -35.99 3.91 7.87
C ALA A 84 -35.19 5.12 8.40
N ALA A 85 -34.29 4.88 9.36
CA ALA A 85 -33.41 5.93 9.89
C ALA A 85 -32.41 6.43 8.80
N ILE A 86 -31.86 5.54 7.98
CA ILE A 86 -31.01 5.92 6.85
C ILE A 86 -31.80 6.72 5.80
N LYS A 87 -33.02 6.28 5.46
CA LYS A 87 -33.89 7.03 4.54
C LYS A 87 -34.25 8.42 5.06
N ALA A 88 -34.45 8.59 6.38
CA ALA A 88 -34.67 9.88 6.98
C ALA A 88 -33.50 10.84 6.80
N LEU A 89 -32.25 10.34 6.84
CA LEU A 89 -31.06 11.16 6.55
C LEU A 89 -31.00 11.63 5.10
N GLN A 90 -31.63 10.93 4.17
CA GLN A 90 -31.63 11.30 2.75
C GLN A 90 -32.33 12.65 2.49
N THR A 91 -33.28 13.01 3.33
CA THR A 91 -34.00 14.31 3.25
C THR A 91 -33.24 15.45 3.93
N HIS A 92 -32.14 15.18 4.60
CA HIS A 92 -31.36 16.19 5.31
C HIS A 92 -30.65 17.14 4.33
N PRO A 93 -30.73 18.49 4.51
CA PRO A 93 -30.22 19.48 3.55
C PRO A 93 -28.72 19.36 3.26
N GLN A 94 -27.95 18.77 4.16
CA GLN A 94 -26.50 18.59 4.04
C GLN A 94 -26.11 17.30 3.29
N VAL A 95 -27.07 16.45 2.93
CA VAL A 95 -26.83 15.16 2.24
C VAL A 95 -27.13 15.32 0.76
N ALA A 96 -26.12 15.12 -0.08
CA ALA A 96 -26.26 15.12 -1.53
C ALA A 96 -26.61 13.71 -2.07
N ARG A 97 -25.98 12.69 -1.52
CA ARG A 97 -26.18 11.29 -1.91
C ARG A 97 -26.00 10.38 -0.71
N ILE A 98 -26.77 9.32 -0.71
CA ILE A 98 -26.66 8.25 0.28
C ILE A 98 -26.66 6.90 -0.43
N ILE A 99 -25.76 6.02 -0.05
CA ILE A 99 -25.62 4.67 -0.60
C ILE A 99 -25.69 3.70 0.57
N PRO A 100 -26.80 2.95 0.72
CA PRO A 100 -26.91 1.92 1.75
C PRO A 100 -26.01 0.73 1.42
N VAL A 101 -25.45 0.12 2.46
CA VAL A 101 -24.60 -1.05 2.38
C VAL A 101 -25.00 -2.05 3.44
N SER A 102 -25.31 -3.27 3.02
CA SER A 102 -25.60 -4.41 3.88
C SER A 102 -24.46 -5.43 3.77
N LEU A 103 -23.93 -5.84 4.91
CA LEU A 103 -22.83 -6.77 5.04
C LEU A 103 -23.28 -7.94 5.93
N GLY A 104 -22.76 -9.11 5.71
CA GLY A 104 -23.09 -10.29 6.54
C GLY A 104 -22.36 -11.53 6.06
N ASP A 105 -22.41 -11.77 4.77
CA ASP A 105 -21.93 -12.99 4.15
C ASP A 105 -20.64 -12.81 3.37
N SER A 106 -19.99 -13.92 3.11
CA SER A 106 -18.81 -14.00 2.26
C SER A 106 -18.85 -15.24 1.38
N PHE A 107 -18.04 -15.25 0.33
CA PHE A 107 -17.78 -16.42 -0.48
C PHE A 107 -16.27 -16.60 -0.62
N ARG A 108 -15.75 -17.71 -0.08
CA ARG A 108 -14.31 -18.01 -0.09
C ARG A 108 -13.45 -16.83 0.40
N GLY A 109 -13.91 -16.13 1.45
CA GLY A 109 -13.23 -14.96 2.02
C GLY A 109 -13.51 -13.62 1.32
N TYR A 110 -14.14 -13.62 0.16
CA TYR A 110 -14.62 -12.40 -0.51
C TYR A 110 -15.96 -11.97 0.07
N ARG A 111 -16.08 -10.70 0.42
CA ARG A 111 -17.30 -10.15 1.02
C ARG A 111 -18.42 -10.02 -0.01
N ILE A 112 -19.62 -10.48 0.38
CA ILE A 112 -20.87 -10.21 -0.35
C ILE A 112 -21.42 -8.89 0.22
N VAL A 113 -21.71 -7.94 -0.68
CA VAL A 113 -22.17 -6.60 -0.35
C VAL A 113 -23.50 -6.35 -1.01
N GLY A 114 -24.55 -6.24 -0.20
CA GLY A 114 -25.85 -5.78 -0.62
C GLY A 114 -25.87 -4.26 -0.71
N THR A 115 -26.20 -3.71 -1.89
CA THR A 115 -26.18 -2.27 -2.14
C THR A 115 -27.04 -1.88 -3.33
N THR A 116 -26.99 -0.63 -3.74
CA THR A 116 -27.69 -0.12 -4.93
C THR A 116 -26.72 0.07 -6.11
N GLY A 117 -27.26 0.25 -7.31
CA GLY A 117 -26.45 0.55 -8.50
C GLY A 117 -25.63 1.83 -8.40
N ASP A 118 -25.97 2.71 -7.47
CA ASP A 118 -25.25 3.96 -7.23
C ASP A 118 -23.86 3.73 -6.60
N TYR A 119 -23.64 2.56 -5.98
CA TYR A 119 -22.32 2.17 -5.49
C TYR A 119 -21.31 1.99 -6.63
N LEU A 120 -21.71 1.33 -7.72
CA LEU A 120 -20.86 1.18 -8.91
C LEU A 120 -20.64 2.53 -9.63
N LYS A 121 -21.70 3.33 -9.73
CA LYS A 121 -21.61 4.68 -10.33
C LYS A 121 -20.66 5.57 -9.54
N HIS A 122 -20.66 5.44 -8.21
CA HIS A 122 -19.79 6.20 -7.32
C HIS A 122 -18.30 5.98 -7.66
N TYR A 123 -17.89 4.73 -7.86
CA TYR A 123 -16.52 4.38 -8.24
C TYR A 123 -16.25 4.47 -9.76
N GLY A 124 -17.26 4.78 -10.57
CA GLY A 124 -17.11 4.86 -12.02
C GLY A 124 -16.74 3.55 -12.72
N VAL A 125 -17.04 2.42 -12.08
CA VAL A 125 -16.64 1.09 -12.58
C VAL A 125 -17.68 0.57 -13.58
N GLN A 126 -17.18 0.02 -14.68
CA GLN A 126 -17.99 -0.54 -15.74
C GLN A 126 -17.99 -2.08 -15.70
N LEU A 127 -19.01 -2.68 -16.32
CA LEU A 127 -19.05 -4.12 -16.55
C LEU A 127 -18.06 -4.49 -17.68
N GLN A 128 -17.28 -5.53 -17.44
CA GLN A 128 -16.49 -6.19 -18.47
C GLN A 128 -17.33 -7.21 -19.24
N GLN A 129 -18.21 -7.94 -18.53
CA GLN A 129 -19.07 -8.99 -19.09
C GLN A 129 -20.41 -9.00 -18.37
N GLY A 130 -21.48 -9.45 -19.07
CA GLY A 130 -22.80 -9.64 -18.49
C GLY A 130 -23.60 -8.36 -18.34
N VAL A 131 -24.48 -8.34 -17.35
CA VAL A 131 -25.44 -7.26 -17.08
C VAL A 131 -25.47 -6.93 -15.57
N MET A 132 -26.04 -5.77 -15.23
CA MET A 132 -26.34 -5.43 -13.83
C MET A 132 -27.45 -6.32 -13.29
N TRP A 133 -27.47 -6.53 -11.99
CA TRP A 133 -28.58 -7.20 -11.32
C TRP A 133 -29.88 -6.38 -11.46
N THR A 134 -30.96 -7.09 -11.70
CA THR A 134 -32.33 -6.53 -11.78
C THR A 134 -33.25 -7.16 -10.76
N GLN A 135 -32.83 -8.29 -10.18
CA GLN A 135 -33.62 -9.05 -9.21
C GLN A 135 -32.73 -9.45 -8.01
N PRO A 136 -33.29 -9.68 -6.83
CA PRO A 136 -32.57 -10.27 -5.71
C PRO A 136 -31.91 -11.59 -6.09
N MET A 137 -30.78 -11.93 -5.42
CA MET A 137 -29.94 -13.10 -5.64
C MET A 137 -29.13 -13.09 -6.95
N GLN A 138 -29.23 -12.05 -7.76
CA GLN A 138 -28.29 -11.78 -8.84
C GLN A 138 -27.07 -11.03 -8.32
N THR A 139 -25.89 -11.40 -8.77
CA THR A 139 -24.63 -10.86 -8.26
C THR A 139 -23.72 -10.44 -9.41
N VAL A 140 -23.12 -9.28 -9.28
CA VAL A 140 -21.99 -8.83 -10.11
C VAL A 140 -20.72 -8.99 -9.30
N ILE A 141 -19.70 -9.63 -9.86
CA ILE A 141 -18.47 -9.95 -9.16
C ILE A 141 -17.30 -9.07 -9.63
N GLY A 142 -16.44 -8.71 -8.72
CA GLY A 142 -15.22 -7.95 -9.01
C GLY A 142 -14.21 -8.72 -9.87
N ALA A 143 -13.36 -8.01 -10.59
CA ALA A 143 -12.39 -8.62 -11.51
C ALA A 143 -11.41 -9.57 -10.81
N GLN A 144 -11.02 -9.30 -9.57
CA GLN A 144 -10.13 -10.18 -8.79
C GLN A 144 -10.89 -11.44 -8.35
N VAL A 145 -12.14 -11.29 -7.89
CA VAL A 145 -12.99 -12.41 -7.52
C VAL A 145 -13.14 -13.38 -8.70
N ALA A 146 -13.46 -12.87 -9.90
CA ALA A 146 -13.59 -13.69 -11.10
C ALA A 146 -12.31 -14.47 -11.42
N ARG A 147 -11.14 -13.79 -11.37
CA ARG A 147 -9.85 -14.43 -11.66
C ARG A 147 -9.47 -15.52 -10.65
N GLN A 148 -9.68 -15.28 -9.36
CA GLN A 148 -9.19 -16.19 -8.31
C GLN A 148 -10.19 -17.30 -7.98
N SER A 149 -11.49 -17.02 -8.03
CA SER A 149 -12.52 -18.06 -7.78
C SER A 149 -12.82 -18.93 -9.00
N GLY A 150 -12.53 -18.44 -10.21
CA GLY A 150 -12.88 -19.06 -11.47
C GLY A 150 -14.35 -18.92 -11.87
N LEU A 151 -15.15 -18.16 -11.10
CA LEU A 151 -16.58 -17.92 -11.39
C LEU A 151 -16.77 -17.18 -12.71
N LYS A 152 -17.78 -17.60 -13.47
CA LYS A 152 -18.19 -17.04 -14.75
C LYS A 152 -19.63 -16.56 -14.68
N VAL A 153 -20.05 -15.73 -15.63
CA VAL A 153 -21.46 -15.35 -15.81
C VAL A 153 -22.30 -16.60 -16.03
N GLY A 154 -23.36 -16.75 -15.25
CA GLY A 154 -24.25 -17.90 -15.20
C GLY A 154 -23.97 -18.90 -14.07
N ASP A 155 -22.80 -18.84 -13.45
CA ASP A 155 -22.47 -19.73 -12.33
C ASP A 155 -23.28 -19.37 -11.08
N ARG A 156 -23.48 -20.38 -10.22
CA ARG A 156 -24.19 -20.23 -8.94
C ARG A 156 -23.27 -20.57 -7.80
N PHE A 157 -23.39 -19.83 -6.69
CA PHE A 157 -22.63 -20.07 -5.47
C PHE A 157 -23.48 -19.79 -4.24
N ALA A 158 -23.14 -20.42 -3.12
CA ALA A 158 -23.75 -20.17 -1.81
C ALA A 158 -22.84 -19.26 -0.97
N GLY A 159 -23.43 -18.30 -0.27
CA GLY A 159 -22.74 -17.49 0.73
C GLY A 159 -22.54 -18.26 2.03
N THR A 160 -21.54 -17.85 2.80
CA THR A 160 -21.28 -18.30 4.18
C THR A 160 -21.31 -17.13 5.14
N HIS A 161 -21.85 -17.35 6.32
CA HIS A 161 -21.93 -16.30 7.36
C HIS A 161 -20.55 -15.87 7.83
N GLY A 162 -20.31 -14.55 7.90
CA GLY A 162 -19.06 -13.96 8.39
C GLY A 162 -17.93 -13.87 7.36
N LEU A 163 -16.75 -13.41 7.81
CA LEU A 163 -15.52 -13.25 7.00
C LEU A 163 -14.59 -14.47 7.07
N GLY A 164 -15.01 -15.59 7.64
CA GLY A 164 -14.17 -16.75 7.85
C GLY A 164 -13.51 -17.26 6.56
N SER A 165 -12.23 -16.98 6.40
CA SER A 165 -11.34 -17.70 5.51
C SER A 165 -11.02 -19.06 6.14
N SER A 166 -11.23 -20.12 5.40
CA SER A 166 -10.67 -21.46 5.65
C SER A 166 -10.91 -22.07 7.05
N GLY A 167 -11.95 -22.85 7.15
CA GLY A 167 -11.96 -23.95 8.14
C GLY A 167 -12.89 -23.79 9.31
N GLY A 168 -14.17 -24.02 9.11
CA GLY A 168 -15.02 -24.57 10.16
C GLY A 168 -15.94 -23.57 10.85
N GLY A 169 -17.23 -23.61 10.50
CA GLY A 169 -18.29 -23.14 11.36
C GLY A 169 -19.25 -22.08 10.83
N GLY A 170 -19.02 -21.52 9.68
CA GLY A 170 -20.03 -20.61 9.07
C GLY A 170 -21.20 -21.41 8.48
N VAL A 171 -22.45 -21.00 8.80
CA VAL A 171 -23.64 -21.59 8.18
C VAL A 171 -23.62 -21.26 6.68
N VAL A 172 -23.61 -22.29 5.85
CA VAL A 172 -23.67 -22.15 4.38
C VAL A 172 -25.14 -22.04 3.96
N HIS A 173 -25.48 -21.00 3.22
CA HIS A 173 -26.84 -20.76 2.72
C HIS A 173 -27.11 -21.52 1.40
N GLU A 174 -27.06 -22.86 1.44
CA GLU A 174 -27.24 -23.68 0.24
C GLU A 174 -28.64 -23.55 -0.41
N LYS A 175 -29.65 -23.20 0.39
CA LYS A 175 -31.04 -23.05 -0.08
C LYS A 175 -31.26 -21.77 -0.91
N THR A 176 -30.40 -20.76 -0.74
CA THR A 176 -30.54 -19.45 -1.38
C THR A 176 -29.24 -19.07 -2.13
N PRO A 177 -28.91 -19.78 -3.23
CA PRO A 177 -27.68 -19.51 -3.97
C PRO A 177 -27.78 -18.20 -4.77
N TYR A 178 -26.68 -17.48 -4.83
CA TYR A 178 -26.49 -16.34 -5.72
C TYR A 178 -26.18 -16.80 -7.14
N THR A 179 -26.60 -16.01 -8.15
CA THR A 179 -26.27 -16.25 -9.55
C THR A 179 -25.42 -15.10 -10.09
N VAL A 180 -24.27 -15.40 -10.66
CA VAL A 180 -23.39 -14.40 -11.27
C VAL A 180 -24.02 -13.93 -12.59
N VAL A 181 -24.37 -12.65 -12.68
CA VAL A 181 -24.96 -12.04 -13.88
C VAL A 181 -24.01 -11.09 -14.60
N GLY A 182 -22.93 -10.67 -13.93
CA GLY A 182 -21.93 -9.79 -14.53
C GLY A 182 -20.58 -9.86 -13.83
N ILE A 183 -19.56 -9.39 -14.54
CA ILE A 183 -18.17 -9.28 -14.05
C ILE A 183 -17.72 -7.85 -14.30
N LEU A 184 -17.16 -7.20 -13.29
CA LEU A 184 -16.63 -5.84 -13.38
C LEU A 184 -15.31 -5.82 -14.15
N ALA A 185 -15.06 -4.73 -14.85
CA ALA A 185 -13.72 -4.40 -15.32
C ALA A 185 -12.81 -4.11 -14.13
N SER A 186 -11.51 -4.40 -14.26
CA SER A 186 -10.55 -4.11 -13.20
C SER A 186 -10.43 -2.61 -12.98
N SER A 187 -10.66 -2.16 -11.76
CA SER A 187 -10.69 -0.75 -11.37
C SER A 187 -9.50 -0.34 -10.51
N GLY A 188 -8.85 -1.31 -9.89
CA GLY A 188 -7.84 -1.08 -8.85
C GLY A 188 -8.43 -0.57 -7.53
N THR A 189 -9.77 -0.54 -7.40
CA THR A 189 -10.49 -0.16 -6.18
C THR A 189 -10.92 -1.40 -5.38
N VAL A 190 -11.51 -1.15 -4.22
CA VAL A 190 -12.07 -2.21 -3.37
C VAL A 190 -13.08 -3.10 -4.12
N LEU A 191 -13.77 -2.58 -5.14
CA LEU A 191 -14.77 -3.32 -5.90
C LEU A 191 -14.20 -4.56 -6.61
N ASP A 192 -12.92 -4.55 -6.97
CA ASP A 192 -12.28 -5.69 -7.64
C ASP A 192 -12.34 -6.98 -6.80
N ARG A 193 -12.48 -6.86 -5.48
CA ARG A 193 -12.51 -7.98 -4.51
C ARG A 193 -13.87 -8.19 -3.83
N LEU A 194 -14.95 -7.59 -4.34
CA LEU A 194 -16.28 -7.72 -3.78
C LEU A 194 -17.22 -8.52 -4.69
N LEU A 195 -18.23 -9.13 -4.07
CA LEU A 195 -19.41 -9.66 -4.75
C LEU A 195 -20.57 -8.72 -4.43
N LEU A 196 -21.09 -8.04 -5.45
CA LEU A 196 -22.09 -6.98 -5.29
C LEU A 196 -23.46 -7.51 -5.70
N THR A 197 -24.46 -7.25 -4.87
CA THR A 197 -25.85 -7.66 -5.08
C THR A 197 -26.81 -6.58 -4.61
N ALA A 198 -28.09 -6.76 -4.89
CA ALA A 198 -29.13 -5.89 -4.34
C ALA A 198 -29.21 -6.06 -2.81
N THR A 199 -29.54 -4.98 -2.08
CA THR A 199 -29.73 -5.02 -0.62
C THR A 199 -30.77 -6.08 -0.22
N GLU A 200 -31.81 -6.23 -1.01
CA GLU A 200 -32.89 -7.22 -0.85
C GLU A 200 -32.39 -8.67 -0.87
N SER A 201 -31.25 -8.94 -1.51
CA SER A 201 -30.64 -10.27 -1.51
C SER A 201 -30.16 -10.66 -0.12
N VAL A 202 -29.59 -9.72 0.62
CA VAL A 202 -29.08 -9.96 1.99
C VAL A 202 -30.27 -10.25 2.92
N TRP A 203 -31.34 -9.49 2.83
CA TRP A 203 -32.54 -9.77 3.62
C TRP A 203 -33.13 -11.14 3.29
N LYS A 204 -33.27 -11.46 1.98
CA LYS A 204 -33.86 -12.72 1.52
C LYS A 204 -33.09 -13.96 2.03
N VAL A 205 -31.77 -13.87 2.21
CA VAL A 205 -30.97 -14.97 2.78
C VAL A 205 -31.36 -15.25 4.23
N HIS A 206 -31.72 -14.21 4.98
CA HIS A 206 -32.03 -14.31 6.41
C HIS A 206 -33.55 -14.44 6.72
N GLU A 207 -34.42 -14.06 5.80
CA GLU A 207 -35.87 -14.10 5.96
C GLU A 207 -36.53 -15.42 5.49
N THR A 208 -35.81 -16.36 4.88
CA THR A 208 -36.37 -17.47 4.08
C THR A 208 -37.00 -18.62 4.88
N ASP A 209 -36.84 -18.68 6.18
CA ASP A 209 -37.28 -19.87 6.96
C ASP A 209 -38.64 -19.70 7.68
N THR A 210 -39.31 -18.56 7.55
CA THR A 210 -40.60 -18.32 8.22
C THR A 210 -41.72 -18.14 7.17
N ALA A 211 -42.68 -19.03 7.15
CA ALA A 211 -43.90 -18.86 6.39
C ALA A 211 -44.71 -17.74 7.08
N LEU A 212 -44.57 -16.53 6.60
CA LEU A 212 -45.18 -15.32 7.18
C LEU A 212 -46.47 -15.01 6.44
N ASP A 213 -47.48 -14.58 7.18
CA ASP A 213 -48.68 -13.98 6.59
C ASP A 213 -48.40 -12.56 6.05
N ALA A 214 -49.38 -11.92 5.42
CA ALA A 214 -49.19 -10.61 4.79
C ALA A 214 -48.94 -9.48 5.83
N GLU A 215 -49.33 -9.66 7.06
CA GLU A 215 -49.14 -8.71 8.16
C GLU A 215 -47.72 -8.82 8.72
N ASP A 216 -47.25 -10.03 8.92
CA ASP A 216 -45.84 -10.33 9.30
C ASP A 216 -44.86 -9.83 8.26
N GLN A 217 -45.14 -10.01 6.95
CA GLN A 217 -44.31 -9.48 5.87
C GLN A 217 -44.18 -7.97 5.90
N LYS A 218 -45.28 -7.27 6.22
CA LYS A 218 -45.25 -5.80 6.33
C LYS A 218 -44.45 -5.33 7.53
N ILE A 219 -44.54 -6.00 8.67
CA ILE A 219 -43.72 -5.71 9.85
C ILE A 219 -42.23 -5.93 9.51
N LEU A 220 -41.90 -7.04 8.87
CA LEU A 220 -40.50 -7.28 8.43
C LEU A 220 -40.00 -6.21 7.47
N GLU A 221 -40.82 -5.70 6.56
CA GLU A 221 -40.43 -4.62 5.66
C GLU A 221 -40.20 -3.29 6.39
N GLU A 222 -40.92 -3.01 7.43
CA GLU A 222 -40.74 -1.84 8.28
C GLU A 222 -39.51 -1.96 9.18
N GLU A 223 -39.16 -3.17 9.62
CA GLU A 223 -37.97 -3.50 10.46
C GLU A 223 -36.71 -3.77 9.66
N ARG A 224 -36.71 -3.65 8.33
CA ARG A 224 -35.52 -3.87 7.52
C ARG A 224 -34.34 -3.02 7.96
N GLU A 225 -33.20 -3.63 8.04
CA GLU A 225 -31.95 -3.03 8.46
C GLU A 225 -30.90 -3.01 7.33
N VAL A 226 -29.98 -2.09 7.43
CA VAL A 226 -28.72 -2.07 6.66
C VAL A 226 -27.57 -1.93 7.64
N THR A 227 -26.40 -2.36 7.23
CA THR A 227 -25.24 -2.30 8.12
C THR A 227 -24.76 -0.86 8.30
N LEU A 228 -24.74 -0.09 7.21
CA LEU A 228 -24.29 1.30 7.20
C LEU A 228 -24.73 2.01 5.91
N ALA A 229 -24.46 3.31 5.85
CA ALA A 229 -24.64 4.12 4.65
C ALA A 229 -23.38 4.97 4.38
N LEU A 230 -22.99 5.03 3.11
CA LEU A 230 -21.97 5.96 2.62
C LEU A 230 -22.67 7.24 2.18
N ILE A 231 -22.18 8.38 2.65
CA ILE A 231 -22.83 9.67 2.44
C ILE A 231 -21.86 10.64 1.79
N GLN A 232 -22.35 11.35 0.80
CA GLN A 232 -21.71 12.51 0.19
C GLN A 232 -22.42 13.78 0.59
N TYR A 233 -21.68 14.81 0.97
CA TYR A 233 -22.23 16.09 1.39
C TYR A 233 -22.61 17.00 0.20
N THR A 234 -23.59 17.89 0.44
CA THR A 234 -23.91 18.98 -0.50
C THR A 234 -22.83 20.06 -0.51
N THR A 235 -22.21 20.31 0.64
CA THR A 235 -21.17 21.35 0.81
C THR A 235 -20.08 20.87 1.78
N PRO A 236 -18.84 21.33 1.65
CA PRO A 236 -17.75 20.98 2.57
C PRO A 236 -18.03 21.41 4.03
N LEU A 237 -18.86 22.42 4.25
CA LEU A 237 -19.22 22.88 5.61
C LEU A 237 -19.97 21.81 6.41
N ALA A 238 -20.68 20.91 5.73
CA ALA A 238 -21.37 19.80 6.37
C ALA A 238 -20.43 18.87 7.14
N ALA A 239 -19.16 18.79 6.76
CA ALA A 239 -18.17 17.96 7.44
C ALA A 239 -17.98 18.34 8.93
N VAL A 240 -18.27 19.57 9.31
CA VAL A 240 -18.16 20.04 10.72
C VAL A 240 -19.44 19.73 11.51
N THR A 241 -20.59 19.90 10.89
CA THR A 241 -21.88 19.90 11.59
C THR A 241 -22.62 18.57 11.50
N PHE A 242 -22.59 17.89 10.35
CA PHE A 242 -23.37 16.68 10.12
C PHE A 242 -22.93 15.49 11.00
N PRO A 243 -21.62 15.17 11.16
CA PRO A 243 -21.22 14.09 12.06
C PRO A 243 -21.64 14.35 13.50
N ARG A 244 -21.55 15.60 13.96
CA ARG A 244 -21.99 15.97 15.29
C ARG A 244 -23.51 15.79 15.44
N PHE A 245 -24.29 16.24 14.45
CA PHE A 245 -25.73 16.03 14.42
C PHE A 245 -26.06 14.54 14.56
N VAL A 246 -25.52 13.67 13.69
CA VAL A 246 -25.80 12.23 13.75
C VAL A 246 -25.42 11.64 15.11
N ASN A 247 -24.22 11.95 15.62
CA ASN A 247 -23.68 11.34 16.85
C ASN A 247 -24.45 11.79 18.12
N THR A 248 -25.08 12.98 18.11
CA THR A 248 -25.78 13.53 19.30
C THR A 248 -27.29 13.39 19.26
N THR A 249 -27.90 13.33 18.09
CA THR A 249 -29.38 13.35 17.94
C THR A 249 -29.94 12.00 17.46
N THR A 250 -29.09 11.04 17.11
CA THR A 250 -29.55 9.73 16.64
C THR A 250 -28.85 8.59 17.41
N GLU A 251 -29.38 7.37 17.29
CA GLU A 251 -28.77 6.15 17.81
C GLU A 251 -27.64 5.61 16.86
N MET A 252 -27.26 6.40 15.86
CA MET A 252 -26.24 6.03 14.90
C MET A 252 -24.89 6.69 15.22
N GLN A 253 -23.82 6.16 14.62
CA GLN A 253 -22.47 6.70 14.63
C GLN A 253 -22.09 7.21 13.25
N ALA A 254 -21.63 8.45 13.18
CA ALA A 254 -20.99 9.00 11.98
C ALA A 254 -19.45 8.96 12.12
N ALA A 255 -18.78 8.51 11.09
CA ALA A 255 -17.32 8.46 11.01
C ALA A 255 -16.86 9.13 9.71
N ALA A 256 -15.93 10.09 9.81
CA ALA A 256 -15.32 10.73 8.65
C ALA A 256 -14.11 9.92 8.17
N PRO A 257 -14.12 9.32 6.95
CA PRO A 257 -13.05 8.46 6.47
C PRO A 257 -11.69 9.13 6.49
N ALA A 258 -11.60 10.39 6.07
CA ALA A 258 -10.35 11.14 6.02
C ALA A 258 -9.67 11.25 7.39
N LEU A 259 -10.47 11.45 8.48
CA LEU A 259 -9.93 11.55 9.84
C LEU A 259 -9.46 10.18 10.35
N GLU A 260 -10.26 9.14 10.15
CA GLU A 260 -9.96 7.81 10.68
C GLU A 260 -8.77 7.18 9.95
N ILE A 261 -8.66 7.36 8.61
CA ILE A 261 -7.49 6.90 7.87
C ILE A 261 -6.22 7.68 8.26
N THR A 262 -6.33 8.98 8.52
CA THR A 262 -5.19 9.76 9.04
C THR A 262 -4.71 9.21 10.38
N ARG A 263 -5.63 8.85 11.28
CA ARG A 263 -5.31 8.17 12.54
C ARG A 263 -4.65 6.81 12.32
N LEU A 264 -5.21 5.99 11.43
CA LEU A 264 -4.65 4.69 11.06
C LEU A 264 -3.22 4.84 10.53
N LEU A 265 -3.02 5.75 9.56
CA LEU A 265 -1.70 6.01 8.98
C LEU A 265 -0.71 6.57 10.02
N SER A 266 -1.16 7.37 10.99
CA SER A 266 -0.29 7.85 12.06
C SER A 266 0.15 6.73 13.00
N MET A 267 -0.72 5.76 13.31
CA MET A 267 -0.35 4.57 14.10
C MET A 267 0.65 3.68 13.34
N VAL A 268 0.41 3.45 12.05
CA VAL A 268 1.35 2.73 11.17
C VAL A 268 2.64 3.53 11.00
N GLY A 269 2.56 4.87 11.01
CA GLY A 269 3.67 5.79 10.89
C GLY A 269 4.77 5.54 11.93
N VAL A 270 4.40 5.26 13.18
CA VAL A 270 5.37 4.90 14.23
C VAL A 270 6.19 3.67 13.84
N GLY A 271 5.55 2.63 13.30
CA GLY A 271 6.25 1.45 12.79
C GLY A 271 7.17 1.75 11.62
N THR A 272 6.71 2.58 10.67
CA THR A 272 7.54 2.99 9.53
C THR A 272 8.71 3.87 9.94
N ASP A 273 8.59 4.69 10.98
CA ASP A 273 9.68 5.52 11.50
C ASP A 273 10.77 4.68 12.18
N VAL A 274 10.38 3.63 12.90
CA VAL A 274 11.33 2.63 13.43
C VAL A 274 12.09 1.95 12.28
N LEU A 275 11.39 1.51 11.24
CA LEU A 275 12.03 0.90 10.06
C LEU A 275 12.92 1.90 9.31
N ARG A 276 12.56 3.18 9.22
CA ARG A 276 13.42 4.25 8.68
C ARG A 276 14.68 4.45 9.52
N ALA A 277 14.55 4.40 10.84
CA ALA A 277 15.72 4.48 11.73
C ALA A 277 16.67 3.28 11.49
N PHE A 278 16.15 2.05 11.36
CA PHE A 278 16.97 0.89 11.00
C PHE A 278 17.64 1.05 9.65
N ALA A 279 16.91 1.51 8.63
CA ALA A 279 17.49 1.78 7.31
C ALA A 279 18.58 2.85 7.39
N GLY A 280 18.40 3.88 8.24
CA GLY A 280 19.41 4.89 8.53
C GLY A 280 20.69 4.31 9.16
N VAL A 281 20.54 3.40 10.13
CA VAL A 281 21.68 2.68 10.73
C VAL A 281 22.40 1.81 9.70
N LEU A 282 21.67 1.10 8.83
CA LEU A 282 22.27 0.33 7.73
C LEU A 282 23.06 1.21 6.77
N LEU A 283 22.52 2.39 6.42
CA LEU A 283 23.21 3.34 5.55
C LEU A 283 24.47 3.92 6.21
N LEU A 284 24.42 4.25 7.49
CA LEU A 284 25.59 4.71 8.25
C LEU A 284 26.68 3.63 8.30
N THR A 285 26.28 2.39 8.57
CA THR A 285 27.19 1.24 8.58
C THR A 285 27.80 1.00 7.20
N ALA A 286 26.99 1.08 6.14
CA ALA A 286 27.44 0.97 4.76
C ALA A 286 28.40 2.11 4.39
N GLY A 287 28.08 3.35 4.75
CA GLY A 287 28.94 4.50 4.54
C GLY A 287 30.30 4.35 5.24
N LEU A 288 30.29 3.87 6.50
CA LEU A 288 31.51 3.58 7.24
C LEU A 288 32.32 2.46 6.57
N SER A 289 31.67 1.40 6.06
CA SER A 289 32.34 0.33 5.33
C SER A 289 33.02 0.84 4.05
N VAL A 290 32.32 1.68 3.27
CA VAL A 290 32.89 2.35 2.08
C VAL A 290 34.05 3.26 2.47
N PHE A 291 33.90 4.04 3.53
CA PHE A 291 34.98 4.88 4.06
C PHE A 291 36.22 4.07 4.42
N ILE A 292 36.07 2.98 5.21
CA ILE A 292 37.18 2.12 5.61
C ILE A 292 37.86 1.49 4.38
N ALA A 293 37.08 1.03 3.41
CA ALA A 293 37.60 0.44 2.16
C ALA A 293 38.44 1.46 1.36
N LEU A 294 37.94 2.68 1.18
CA LEU A 294 38.65 3.75 0.47
C LEU A 294 39.90 4.23 1.24
N TRP A 295 39.77 4.35 2.57
CA TRP A 295 40.88 4.73 3.42
C TRP A 295 42.02 3.71 3.39
N SER A 296 41.70 2.42 3.51
CA SER A 296 42.65 1.34 3.39
C SER A 296 43.31 1.29 2.00
N ALA A 297 42.48 1.54 0.95
CA ALA A 297 43.00 1.61 -0.42
C ALA A 297 44.02 2.73 -0.61
N VAL A 298 43.81 3.91 0.00
CA VAL A 298 44.81 5.01 -0.05
C VAL A 298 46.10 4.62 0.68
N ARG A 299 45.99 4.03 1.88
CA ARG A 299 47.16 3.63 2.68
C ARG A 299 48.01 2.58 2.01
N GLU A 300 47.39 1.52 1.51
CA GLU A 300 48.11 0.41 0.83
C GLU A 300 48.82 0.85 -0.45
N ARG A 301 48.36 1.91 -1.10
CA ARG A 301 48.87 2.42 -2.37
C ARG A 301 49.66 3.70 -2.24
N ARG A 302 49.97 4.11 -1.05
CA ARG A 302 50.65 5.38 -0.81
C ARG A 302 51.91 5.51 -1.66
N ALA A 303 52.72 4.43 -1.76
CA ALA A 303 53.89 4.35 -2.59
C ALA A 303 53.60 4.50 -4.12
N TYR A 304 52.54 3.81 -4.59
CA TYR A 304 52.12 3.90 -6.00
C TYR A 304 51.55 5.29 -6.34
N LEU A 305 50.76 5.87 -5.44
CA LEU A 305 50.20 7.20 -5.62
C LEU A 305 51.31 8.27 -5.63
N ALA A 306 52.32 8.14 -4.78
CA ALA A 306 53.47 9.03 -4.78
C ALA A 306 54.34 8.86 -6.04
N LEU A 307 54.51 7.63 -6.57
CA LEU A 307 55.18 7.40 -7.85
C LEU A 307 54.40 8.10 -9.00
N LEU A 308 53.10 8.01 -9.04
CA LEU A 308 52.29 8.72 -10.05
C LEU A 308 52.46 10.25 -9.92
N ARG A 309 52.63 10.76 -8.71
CA ARG A 309 52.91 12.18 -8.46
C ARG A 309 54.28 12.60 -8.99
N MET A 310 55.29 11.77 -8.79
CA MET A 310 56.66 12.03 -9.34
C MET A 310 56.65 11.99 -10.87
N LEU A 311 55.77 11.17 -11.49
CA LEU A 311 55.56 11.14 -12.95
C LEU A 311 54.70 12.30 -13.49
N GLY A 312 54.36 13.28 -12.64
CA GLY A 312 53.65 14.49 -13.04
C GLY A 312 52.12 14.42 -12.94
N ALA A 313 51.55 13.40 -12.30
CA ALA A 313 50.11 13.36 -12.09
C ALA A 313 49.66 14.47 -11.12
N PRO A 314 48.71 15.36 -11.49
CA PRO A 314 48.22 16.38 -10.60
C PRO A 314 47.43 15.80 -9.43
N PRO A 315 47.47 16.40 -8.23
CA PRO A 315 46.83 15.85 -7.02
C PRO A 315 45.31 15.67 -7.19
N GLY A 316 44.66 16.57 -7.92
CA GLY A 316 43.23 16.49 -8.20
C GLY A 316 42.84 15.23 -9.01
N LYS A 317 43.73 14.68 -9.88
CA LYS A 317 43.42 13.43 -10.59
C LYS A 317 43.42 12.22 -9.66
N ILE A 318 44.24 12.21 -8.64
CA ILE A 318 44.29 11.14 -7.64
C ILE A 318 43.06 11.17 -6.76
N ALA A 319 42.70 12.34 -6.25
CA ALA A 319 41.45 12.54 -5.48
C ALA A 319 40.21 12.21 -6.32
N ALA A 320 40.17 12.64 -7.59
CA ALA A 320 39.07 12.33 -8.51
C ALA A 320 38.91 10.82 -8.76
N LEU A 321 40.01 10.04 -8.75
CA LEU A 321 39.94 8.59 -8.90
C LEU A 321 39.11 7.94 -7.77
N LEU A 322 39.36 8.33 -6.52
CA LEU A 322 38.61 7.80 -5.37
C LEU A 322 37.15 8.25 -5.36
N LEU A 323 36.89 9.52 -5.74
CA LEU A 323 35.51 10.00 -5.89
C LEU A 323 34.75 9.21 -6.97
N VAL A 324 35.37 8.93 -8.11
CA VAL A 324 34.76 8.13 -9.18
C VAL A 324 34.55 6.67 -8.75
N GLU A 325 35.44 6.10 -7.95
CA GLU A 325 35.28 4.77 -7.35
C GLU A 325 34.06 4.73 -6.42
N ALA A 326 33.91 5.74 -5.52
CA ALA A 326 32.75 5.86 -4.66
C ALA A 326 31.44 6.06 -5.45
N LEU A 327 31.48 6.84 -6.54
CA LEU A 327 30.33 7.02 -7.43
C LEU A 327 29.92 5.72 -8.14
N TRP A 328 30.87 4.88 -8.55
CA TRP A 328 30.57 3.55 -9.11
C TRP A 328 29.91 2.64 -8.07
N LEU A 329 30.41 2.63 -6.82
CA LEU A 329 29.80 1.88 -5.72
C LEU A 329 28.37 2.37 -5.46
N ALA A 330 28.16 3.70 -5.41
CA ALA A 330 26.83 4.28 -5.24
C ALA A 330 25.86 3.92 -6.37
N LEU A 331 26.34 3.97 -7.63
CA LEU A 331 25.52 3.62 -8.79
C LEU A 331 25.08 2.14 -8.75
N LEU A 332 26.04 1.24 -8.52
CA LEU A 332 25.76 -0.20 -8.44
C LEU A 332 24.82 -0.52 -7.26
N ALA A 333 25.06 0.09 -6.10
CA ALA A 333 24.23 -0.09 -4.92
C ALA A 333 22.81 0.51 -5.11
N THR A 334 22.69 1.63 -5.81
CA THR A 334 21.38 2.22 -6.15
C THR A 334 20.58 1.30 -7.04
N VAL A 335 21.17 0.79 -8.12
CA VAL A 335 20.51 -0.14 -9.04
C VAL A 335 20.09 -1.40 -8.29
N LEU A 336 20.99 -2.01 -7.53
CA LEU A 336 20.69 -3.20 -6.72
C LEU A 336 19.60 -2.92 -5.68
N GLY A 337 19.70 -1.81 -4.96
CA GLY A 337 18.76 -1.41 -3.91
C GLY A 337 17.35 -1.16 -4.46
N MET A 338 17.25 -0.43 -5.56
CA MET A 338 15.96 -0.18 -6.22
C MET A 338 15.32 -1.46 -6.76
N LEU A 339 16.11 -2.33 -7.41
CA LEU A 339 15.59 -3.61 -7.90
C LEU A 339 15.17 -4.53 -6.76
N ALA A 340 15.95 -4.62 -5.70
CA ALA A 340 15.62 -5.43 -4.52
C ALA A 340 14.37 -4.87 -3.79
N GLY A 341 14.25 -3.54 -3.64
CA GLY A 341 13.08 -2.90 -3.05
C GLY A 341 11.80 -3.14 -3.86
N GLN A 342 11.88 -3.06 -5.20
CA GLN A 342 10.77 -3.41 -6.09
C GLN A 342 10.40 -4.90 -6.00
N ALA A 343 11.39 -5.79 -5.92
CA ALA A 343 11.15 -7.23 -5.76
C ALA A 343 10.48 -7.55 -4.41
N LEU A 344 10.91 -6.91 -3.31
CA LEU A 344 10.26 -7.03 -2.00
C LEU A 344 8.81 -6.54 -2.05
N MET A 345 8.56 -5.42 -2.75
CA MET A 345 7.20 -4.90 -2.93
C MET A 345 6.32 -5.84 -3.74
N ALA A 346 6.84 -6.42 -4.81
CA ALA A 346 6.13 -7.43 -5.60
C ALA A 346 5.81 -8.69 -4.79
N LEU A 347 6.76 -9.14 -3.96
CA LEU A 347 6.57 -10.28 -3.06
C LEU A 347 5.49 -9.98 -2.01
N LEU A 348 5.49 -8.79 -1.40
CA LEU A 348 4.46 -8.36 -0.46
C LEU A 348 3.09 -8.31 -1.16
N GLY A 349 3.01 -7.72 -2.35
CA GLY A 349 1.77 -7.66 -3.13
C GLY A 349 1.22 -9.05 -3.46
N TRP A 350 2.09 -9.98 -3.83
CA TRP A 350 1.70 -11.37 -4.07
C TRP A 350 1.18 -12.04 -2.78
N ALA A 351 1.85 -11.86 -1.65
CA ALA A 351 1.42 -12.42 -0.36
C ALA A 351 0.07 -11.85 0.09
N LEU A 352 -0.14 -10.53 -0.02
CA LEU A 352 -1.41 -9.88 0.34
C LEU A 352 -2.57 -10.28 -0.59
N GLN A 353 -2.29 -10.58 -1.87
CA GLN A 353 -3.30 -11.10 -2.78
C GLN A 353 -3.77 -12.51 -2.40
N LEU A 354 -2.90 -13.35 -1.83
CA LEU A 354 -3.29 -14.67 -1.30
C LEU A 354 -4.25 -14.53 -0.10
N GLU A 355 -4.10 -13.52 0.71
CA GLU A 355 -4.97 -13.24 1.87
C GLU A 355 -6.20 -12.38 1.51
N GLN A 356 -6.39 -12.07 0.21
CA GLN A 356 -7.52 -11.28 -0.29
C GLN A 356 -7.61 -9.88 0.36
N SER A 357 -6.50 -9.39 0.88
CA SER A 357 -6.35 -8.10 1.54
C SER A 357 -6.25 -6.94 0.53
N VAL A 358 -5.65 -5.84 0.89
CA VAL A 358 -5.56 -4.62 0.07
C VAL A 358 -4.89 -4.88 -1.28
N LEU A 359 -5.40 -4.24 -2.34
CA LEU A 359 -4.77 -4.25 -3.67
C LEU A 359 -3.52 -3.37 -3.65
N VAL A 360 -2.41 -3.98 -3.26
CA VAL A 360 -1.08 -3.40 -3.28
C VAL A 360 -0.23 -4.25 -4.22
N GLY A 361 0.45 -3.65 -5.16
CA GLY A 361 1.32 -4.41 -6.05
C GLY A 361 1.54 -3.72 -7.40
N GLY A 362 2.48 -4.27 -8.15
CA GLY A 362 2.92 -3.73 -9.42
C GLY A 362 4.15 -2.84 -9.30
N ILE A 363 4.84 -2.67 -10.42
CA ILE A 363 6.01 -1.81 -10.52
C ILE A 363 5.55 -0.36 -10.53
N ALA A 364 5.97 0.41 -9.54
CA ALA A 364 5.67 1.83 -9.42
C ALA A 364 6.97 2.64 -9.37
N TRP A 365 6.96 3.79 -10.03
CA TRP A 365 8.07 4.73 -10.07
C TRP A 365 7.62 6.12 -9.60
N PRO A 366 7.23 6.24 -8.32
CA PRO A 366 6.85 7.54 -7.77
C PRO A 366 8.06 8.49 -7.70
N VAL A 367 7.78 9.80 -7.74
CA VAL A 367 8.83 10.83 -7.70
C VAL A 367 9.69 10.74 -6.44
N GLU A 368 9.12 10.25 -5.35
CA GLU A 368 9.80 10.05 -4.06
C GLU A 368 10.98 9.07 -4.16
N LEU A 369 10.98 8.16 -5.14
CA LEU A 369 12.10 7.25 -5.38
C LEU A 369 13.38 7.98 -5.84
N LEU A 370 13.31 9.23 -6.30
CA LEU A 370 14.47 10.03 -6.60
C LEU A 370 15.32 10.34 -5.34
N ALA A 371 14.74 10.23 -4.17
CA ALA A 371 15.47 10.34 -2.91
C ALA A 371 16.53 9.22 -2.75
N VAL A 372 16.30 8.04 -3.34
CA VAL A 372 17.20 6.88 -3.21
C VAL A 372 18.57 7.14 -3.86
N PRO A 373 18.66 7.49 -5.16
CA PRO A 373 19.95 7.84 -5.77
C PRO A 373 20.58 9.10 -5.15
N ALA A 374 19.77 10.09 -4.72
CA ALA A 374 20.29 11.26 -4.05
C ALA A 374 20.96 10.89 -2.72
N LEU A 375 20.34 10.03 -1.93
CA LEU A 375 20.88 9.56 -0.66
C LEU A 375 22.15 8.70 -0.87
N ALA A 376 22.15 7.82 -1.86
CA ALA A 376 23.33 7.04 -2.24
C ALA A 376 24.53 7.93 -2.61
N LEU A 377 24.25 8.99 -3.37
CA LEU A 377 25.27 9.98 -3.75
C LEU A 377 25.84 10.71 -2.51
N VAL A 378 24.96 11.15 -1.59
CA VAL A 378 25.39 11.82 -0.36
C VAL A 378 26.26 10.89 0.49
N VAL A 379 25.86 9.63 0.70
CA VAL A 379 26.64 8.65 1.47
C VAL A 379 27.99 8.39 0.82
N ALA A 380 28.02 8.18 -0.52
CA ALA A 380 29.25 7.94 -1.25
C ALA A 380 30.22 9.12 -1.18
N LEU A 381 29.73 10.33 -1.39
CA LEU A 381 30.57 11.54 -1.32
C LEU A 381 31.09 11.77 0.09
N ALA A 382 30.22 11.66 1.11
CA ALA A 382 30.63 11.80 2.50
C ALA A 382 31.71 10.78 2.90
N SER A 383 31.53 9.51 2.50
CA SER A 383 32.51 8.44 2.77
C SER A 383 33.83 8.63 2.04
N ALA A 384 33.82 9.23 0.84
CA ALA A 384 35.02 9.44 0.04
C ALA A 384 35.78 10.72 0.35
N LEU A 385 35.16 11.69 1.04
CA LEU A 385 35.73 13.04 1.22
C LEU A 385 37.10 13.04 1.92
N LEU A 386 37.19 12.39 3.07
CA LEU A 386 38.44 12.32 3.84
C LEU A 386 39.53 11.48 3.14
N PRO A 387 39.24 10.27 2.60
CA PRO A 387 40.20 9.51 1.82
C PRO A 387 40.71 10.27 0.59
N ALA A 388 39.82 10.96 -0.13
CA ALA A 388 40.20 11.78 -1.28
C ALA A 388 41.09 12.96 -0.89
N TRP A 389 40.79 13.59 0.24
CA TRP A 389 41.62 14.70 0.77
C TRP A 389 43.01 14.22 1.20
N GLU A 390 43.11 13.06 1.86
CA GLU A 390 44.40 12.48 2.20
C GLU A 390 45.22 12.13 0.94
N ALA A 391 44.56 11.49 -0.05
CA ALA A 391 45.19 11.19 -1.33
C ALA A 391 45.65 12.45 -2.09
N PHE A 392 44.93 13.56 -1.97
CA PHE A 392 45.33 14.85 -2.52
C PHE A 392 46.60 15.39 -1.89
N ARG A 393 46.83 15.15 -0.59
CA ARG A 393 47.99 15.63 0.20
C ARG A 393 49.25 14.75 0.03
N VAL A 394 49.13 13.54 -0.51
CA VAL A 394 50.30 12.66 -0.70
C VAL A 394 51.38 13.40 -1.48
N SER A 395 52.58 13.58 -0.89
CA SER A 395 53.74 14.20 -1.54
C SER A 395 54.77 13.15 -1.99
N GLY A 396 55.43 13.38 -3.13
CA GLY A 396 56.52 12.50 -3.61
C GLY A 396 57.73 12.46 -2.67
N PHE A 397 57.89 13.48 -1.81
CA PHE A 397 59.01 13.60 -0.88
C PHE A 397 58.98 12.60 0.29
N GLU A 398 57.83 12.21 0.76
CA GLU A 398 57.64 11.24 1.85
C GLU A 398 58.18 9.83 1.52
N LEU A 399 58.19 9.46 0.25
CA LEU A 399 58.77 8.16 -0.19
C LEU A 399 60.29 8.10 -0.09
N LEU A 400 60.95 9.22 -0.34
CA LEU A 400 62.40 9.30 -0.23
C LEU A 400 62.87 9.21 1.24
N GLN A 401 62.09 9.69 2.18
CA GLN A 401 62.38 9.56 3.61
C GLN A 401 62.06 8.15 4.15
N SER A 402 61.04 7.47 3.66
CA SER A 402 60.70 6.10 4.10
C SER A 402 61.62 5.02 3.51
N ALA A 403 62.34 5.33 2.44
CA ALA A 403 63.32 4.41 1.81
C ALA A 403 64.73 4.56 2.43
N SER A 404 64.96 5.58 3.28
CA SER A 404 66.20 5.84 3.96
C SER A 404 66.24 5.42 5.44
N ASN A 405 65.15 4.89 5.97
CA ASN A 405 65.03 4.22 7.26
C ASN A 405 64.74 2.73 7.04
#